data_ffbe7a434b03d683414afec255f8d99c
#
_entry.id   ffbe7a434b03d683414afec255f8d99c
#
_cell.length_a   1.000
_cell.length_b   1.000
_cell.length_c   1.000
_cell.angle_alpha   90.00
_cell.angle_beta   90.00
_cell.angle_gamma   90.00
#
_symmetry.space_group_name_H-M   'P 1'
#
loop_
_entity.id
_entity.type
_entity.pdbx_description
1 polymer ?
#
loop_
_entity_poly.entity_id
_entity_poly.type
_entity_poly.pdbx_seq_one_letter_code
_entity_poly.pdbx_strand_id
1 'polypeptide(L)'
;MTHNADVPAVIRPADVAQWDEEVDVVVAGQGAAGTCAALEAHRAGAKVLIIERASGGGGASALSSGIWYLGGGTAVQQAAGYDDDAEQLAAFLLASCDPLDPNAAIAFAHDCKDHFDWLEAQGVPFERTYFPGKAVWLEDTTCLMWTGNEKAWPYREAARPAPRGHKVAGVGENAGSAGMKPLLERCEAEGIAAIYDSAVIALVQDEADGRVIGVKVKQPGAVLFIKARRGVIVACGSHNMCEPLIKQHLPLLTDTSEPLGIPSNDGAGVRLGLSAGAHAVAMDGVIPTASIYPPGQLIKGIVVNRNGERFVSEDVYHGRLGNFVMEQPGQAAYLIVDSEIFAYPENPLAKHTLVDGWETVEEMEAGLGLPAGSLVQTMRTYNADAAKGQDSRFHKHPDWIKPLDQGPYAAFDISFDKSHYLFITLGGIKTDALGRALDLHSNIIGGLYVVGASAAHIPRTGKAYASGLSLGPGSYFGRRAGRHAAGANWG
;
A
#
# COMPACT_ATOMS: atom_id res chain seq x y z
N MET A 1 15.31 17.32 20.95
CA MET A 1 15.15 18.34 19.89
C MET A 1 14.82 17.54 18.63
N THR A 2 13.59 17.58 18.20
CA THR A 2 13.13 16.87 17.01
C THR A 2 13.77 17.55 15.80
N HIS A 3 14.65 16.86 15.09
CA HIS A 3 15.02 17.25 13.74
C HIS A 3 13.76 17.17 12.88
N ASN A 4 13.03 18.29 12.78
CA ASN A 4 11.98 18.40 11.77
C ASN A 4 12.67 18.19 10.42
N ALA A 5 12.33 17.13 9.70
CA ALA A 5 12.59 17.06 8.27
C ALA A 5 12.15 18.40 7.70
N ASP A 6 13.00 19.09 6.93
CA ASP A 6 12.80 20.47 6.46
C ASP A 6 11.39 20.68 5.90
N VAL A 7 10.46 21.08 6.77
CA VAL A 7 9.09 21.44 6.40
C VAL A 7 9.19 22.81 5.73
N PRO A 8 8.81 22.96 4.46
CA PRO A 8 8.90 24.25 3.78
C PRO A 8 7.99 25.27 4.47
N ALA A 9 8.41 26.50 4.58
CA ALA A 9 7.52 27.54 5.04
C ALA A 9 6.41 27.79 4.01
N VAL A 10 5.18 28.02 4.47
CA VAL A 10 4.12 28.55 3.59
C VAL A 10 4.48 29.96 3.11
N ILE A 11 4.04 30.30 1.92
CA ILE A 11 4.21 31.62 1.33
C ILE A 11 2.94 32.44 1.62
N ARG A 12 3.08 33.67 2.09
CA ARG A 12 1.95 34.58 2.24
C ARG A 12 1.56 35.16 0.89
N PRO A 13 0.31 35.46 0.62
CA PRO A 13 -0.10 36.11 -0.64
C PRO A 13 0.65 37.41 -0.90
N ALA A 14 0.96 38.16 0.15
CA ALA A 14 1.73 39.43 0.05
C ALA A 14 3.18 39.22 -0.41
N ASP A 15 3.75 38.03 -0.25
CA ASP A 15 5.10 37.69 -0.68
C ASP A 15 5.15 37.14 -2.14
N VAL A 16 3.99 37.01 -2.77
CA VAL A 16 3.86 36.64 -4.20
C VAL A 16 3.90 37.89 -5.03
N ALA A 17 5.05 38.16 -5.67
CA ALA A 17 5.20 39.37 -6.48
C ALA A 17 4.24 39.41 -7.69
N GLN A 18 4.01 38.24 -8.29
CA GLN A 18 3.13 38.06 -9.45
C GLN A 18 2.66 36.57 -9.51
N TRP A 19 1.43 36.39 -9.92
CA TRP A 19 0.91 35.07 -10.32
C TRP A 19 1.21 34.84 -11.79
N ASP A 20 1.94 33.76 -12.09
CA ASP A 20 2.31 33.40 -13.47
C ASP A 20 1.15 32.75 -14.21
N GLU A 21 0.31 32.00 -13.48
CA GLU A 21 -0.89 31.39 -14.00
C GLU A 21 -1.99 31.34 -12.92
N GLU A 22 -3.25 31.30 -13.38
CA GLU A 22 -4.43 31.11 -12.55
C GLU A 22 -5.31 29.99 -13.11
N VAL A 23 -5.63 29.01 -12.26
CA VAL A 23 -6.49 27.86 -12.55
C VAL A 23 -7.51 27.64 -11.43
N ASP A 24 -8.48 26.76 -11.63
CA ASP A 24 -9.41 26.39 -10.55
C ASP A 24 -8.76 25.42 -9.57
N VAL A 25 -8.15 24.36 -10.10
CA VAL A 25 -7.55 23.29 -9.31
C VAL A 25 -6.13 23.02 -9.77
N VAL A 26 -5.19 23.02 -8.84
CA VAL A 26 -3.82 22.54 -9.05
C VAL A 26 -3.72 21.13 -8.51
N VAL A 27 -3.15 20.21 -9.30
CA VAL A 27 -2.84 18.83 -8.88
C VAL A 27 -1.33 18.65 -8.86
N ALA A 28 -0.76 18.41 -7.70
CA ALA A 28 0.68 18.17 -7.51
C ALA A 28 0.97 16.67 -7.53
N GLY A 29 1.54 16.16 -8.63
CA GLY A 29 1.85 14.76 -8.90
C GLY A 29 0.85 14.09 -9.85
N GLN A 30 1.38 13.29 -10.81
CA GLN A 30 0.62 12.59 -11.85
C GLN A 30 0.74 11.06 -11.73
N GLY A 31 0.72 10.53 -10.49
CA GLY A 31 0.47 9.12 -10.21
C GLY A 31 -1.04 8.80 -10.29
N ALA A 32 -1.45 7.58 -9.92
CA ALA A 32 -2.84 7.14 -10.03
C ALA A 32 -3.83 8.10 -9.34
N ALA A 33 -3.56 8.52 -8.11
CA ALA A 33 -4.44 9.41 -7.37
C ALA A 33 -4.57 10.80 -8.02
N GLY A 34 -3.44 11.41 -8.41
CA GLY A 34 -3.45 12.74 -9.03
C GLY A 34 -4.09 12.73 -10.42
N THR A 35 -3.83 11.71 -11.23
CA THR A 35 -4.44 11.55 -12.56
C THR A 35 -5.96 11.40 -12.44
N CYS A 36 -6.44 10.56 -11.52
CA CYS A 36 -7.87 10.39 -11.27
C CYS A 36 -8.53 11.67 -10.72
N ALA A 37 -7.82 12.42 -9.86
CA ALA A 37 -8.28 13.71 -9.36
C ALA A 37 -8.41 14.75 -10.48
N ALA A 38 -7.43 14.83 -11.36
CA ALA A 38 -7.42 15.77 -12.48
C ALA A 38 -8.57 15.51 -13.46
N LEU A 39 -8.79 14.23 -13.81
CA LEU A 39 -9.92 13.83 -14.69
C LEU A 39 -11.27 14.23 -14.10
N GLU A 40 -11.53 13.89 -12.83
CA GLU A 40 -12.82 14.22 -12.21
C GLU A 40 -13.01 15.73 -11.98
N ALA A 41 -11.94 16.46 -11.63
CA ALA A 41 -12.03 17.92 -11.50
C ALA A 41 -12.33 18.58 -12.86
N HIS A 42 -11.65 18.15 -13.92
CA HIS A 42 -11.86 18.65 -15.27
C HIS A 42 -13.30 18.38 -15.75
N ARG A 43 -13.78 17.16 -15.61
CA ARG A 43 -15.15 16.77 -16.00
C ARG A 43 -16.24 17.47 -15.20
N ALA A 44 -15.90 17.91 -13.99
CA ALA A 44 -16.76 18.77 -13.17
C ALA A 44 -16.66 20.26 -13.58
N GLY A 45 -16.00 20.59 -14.69
CA GLY A 45 -15.91 21.93 -15.28
C GLY A 45 -14.83 22.83 -14.72
N ALA A 46 -13.86 22.30 -13.94
CA ALA A 46 -12.75 23.11 -13.44
C ALA A 46 -11.63 23.23 -14.49
N LYS A 47 -10.98 24.40 -14.55
CA LYS A 47 -9.69 24.54 -15.21
C LYS A 47 -8.64 23.90 -14.32
N VAL A 48 -8.02 22.80 -14.78
CA VAL A 48 -7.04 22.01 -14.02
C VAL A 48 -5.64 22.20 -14.58
N LEU A 49 -4.64 22.29 -13.69
CA LEU A 49 -3.22 22.20 -14.04
C LEU A 49 -2.57 21.07 -13.20
N ILE A 50 -1.98 20.10 -13.88
CA ILE A 50 -1.15 19.07 -13.26
C ILE A 50 0.30 19.56 -13.23
N ILE A 51 0.98 19.38 -12.09
CA ILE A 51 2.39 19.69 -11.91
C ILE A 51 3.09 18.39 -11.54
N GLU A 52 3.95 17.88 -12.43
CA GLU A 52 4.68 16.63 -12.24
C GLU A 52 6.19 16.90 -12.20
N ARG A 53 6.84 16.34 -11.18
CA ARG A 53 8.26 16.54 -10.93
C ARG A 53 9.15 15.79 -11.92
N ALA A 54 8.69 14.64 -12.41
CA ALA A 54 9.37 13.85 -13.41
C ALA A 54 9.11 14.40 -14.83
N SER A 55 9.83 13.90 -15.80
CA SER A 55 9.66 14.24 -17.23
C SER A 55 8.44 13.57 -17.87
N GLY A 56 7.64 12.81 -17.08
CA GLY A 56 6.41 12.15 -17.52
C GLY A 56 5.59 11.67 -16.34
N GLY A 57 4.30 11.43 -16.58
CA GLY A 57 3.36 10.95 -15.59
C GLY A 57 3.51 9.46 -15.28
N GLY A 58 2.76 8.98 -14.27
CA GLY A 58 2.69 7.58 -13.85
C GLY A 58 3.30 7.32 -12.48
N GLY A 59 4.43 7.94 -12.15
CA GLY A 59 5.10 7.82 -10.86
C GLY A 59 5.30 6.37 -10.41
N ALA A 60 5.33 6.13 -9.09
CA ALA A 60 5.44 4.79 -8.53
C ALA A 60 4.26 3.87 -8.90
N SER A 61 3.11 4.43 -9.28
CA SER A 61 1.94 3.65 -9.72
C SER A 61 2.22 2.86 -10.99
N ALA A 62 2.94 3.45 -11.95
CA ALA A 62 3.32 2.79 -13.20
C ALA A 62 4.37 1.69 -13.00
N LEU A 63 5.22 1.81 -11.97
CA LEU A 63 6.28 0.85 -11.66
C LEU A 63 5.84 -0.22 -10.65
N SER A 64 4.59 -0.17 -10.19
CA SER A 64 4.02 -1.18 -9.28
C SER A 64 3.61 -2.44 -10.05
N SER A 65 3.30 -3.51 -9.30
CA SER A 65 2.72 -4.74 -9.87
C SER A 65 1.29 -4.56 -10.44
N GLY A 66 0.75 -3.35 -10.40
CA GLY A 66 -0.53 -3.01 -11.01
C GLY A 66 -1.75 -3.65 -10.35
N ILE A 67 -1.68 -3.91 -9.06
CA ILE A 67 -2.80 -4.46 -8.29
C ILE A 67 -3.57 -3.30 -7.69
N TRP A 68 -4.88 -3.21 -7.99
CA TRP A 68 -5.87 -2.40 -7.29
C TRP A 68 -6.66 -3.26 -6.32
N TYR A 69 -6.75 -2.88 -5.05
CA TYR A 69 -7.64 -3.56 -4.11
C TYR A 69 -9.07 -3.07 -4.37
N LEU A 70 -9.87 -3.91 -5.00
CA LEU A 70 -11.24 -3.62 -5.39
C LEU A 70 -12.14 -4.80 -5.03
N GLY A 71 -13.46 -4.58 -4.95
CA GLY A 71 -14.40 -5.62 -4.59
C GLY A 71 -15.84 -5.12 -4.70
N GLY A 72 -16.74 -5.75 -3.95
CA GLY A 72 -18.15 -5.37 -3.95
C GLY A 72 -18.92 -5.87 -5.17
N GLY A 73 -18.47 -6.99 -5.79
CA GLY A 73 -19.15 -7.61 -6.91
C GLY A 73 -18.76 -7.05 -8.28
N THR A 74 -17.45 -6.82 -8.48
CA THR A 74 -16.91 -6.40 -9.79
C THR A 74 -17.17 -7.44 -10.86
N ALA A 75 -17.17 -7.03 -12.13
CA ALA A 75 -17.38 -7.93 -13.25
C ALA A 75 -16.29 -9.04 -13.34
N VAL A 76 -15.07 -8.78 -12.84
CA VAL A 76 -14.00 -9.80 -12.76
C VAL A 76 -14.31 -10.83 -11.67
N GLN A 77 -14.78 -10.39 -10.49
CA GLN A 77 -15.20 -11.30 -9.42
C GLN A 77 -16.38 -12.19 -9.87
N GLN A 78 -17.40 -11.60 -10.51
CA GLN A 78 -18.54 -12.33 -11.03
C GLN A 78 -18.13 -13.37 -12.08
N ALA A 79 -17.24 -13.02 -13.00
CA ALA A 79 -16.73 -13.94 -14.02
C ALA A 79 -15.96 -15.14 -13.41
N ALA A 80 -15.32 -14.91 -12.26
CA ALA A 80 -14.62 -15.95 -11.50
C ALA A 80 -15.54 -16.75 -10.56
N GLY A 81 -16.86 -16.45 -10.54
CA GLY A 81 -17.84 -17.16 -9.72
C GLY A 81 -17.89 -16.74 -8.26
N TYR A 82 -17.34 -15.57 -7.93
CA TYR A 82 -17.38 -15.00 -6.56
C TYR A 82 -18.54 -14.02 -6.41
N ASP A 83 -19.34 -14.26 -5.38
CA ASP A 83 -20.42 -13.40 -4.93
C ASP A 83 -19.89 -12.51 -3.79
N ASP A 84 -19.29 -11.37 -4.15
CA ASP A 84 -18.85 -10.31 -3.22
C ASP A 84 -19.81 -9.13 -3.30
N ASP A 85 -19.94 -8.38 -2.22
CA ASP A 85 -20.80 -7.19 -2.15
C ASP A 85 -20.13 -6.10 -1.30
N ALA A 86 -20.71 -4.91 -1.29
CA ALA A 86 -20.17 -3.74 -0.59
C ALA A 86 -20.10 -3.98 0.93
N GLU A 87 -21.08 -4.65 1.51
CA GLU A 87 -21.15 -4.96 2.93
C GLU A 87 -20.04 -5.93 3.34
N GLN A 88 -19.78 -6.97 2.53
CA GLN A 88 -18.67 -7.91 2.77
C GLN A 88 -17.31 -7.22 2.63
N LEU A 89 -17.16 -6.32 1.66
CA LEU A 89 -15.94 -5.53 1.52
C LEU A 89 -15.77 -4.57 2.70
N ALA A 90 -16.82 -3.87 3.14
CA ALA A 90 -16.79 -2.98 4.31
C ALA A 90 -16.43 -3.75 5.59
N ALA A 91 -17.09 -4.88 5.84
CA ALA A 91 -16.82 -5.72 7.00
C ALA A 91 -15.35 -6.21 7.01
N PHE A 92 -14.84 -6.64 5.84
CA PHE A 92 -13.44 -7.04 5.71
C PHE A 92 -12.48 -5.89 6.00
N LEU A 93 -12.70 -4.71 5.39
CA LEU A 93 -11.82 -3.54 5.60
C LEU A 93 -11.82 -3.07 7.06
N LEU A 94 -12.98 -3.03 7.70
CA LEU A 94 -13.08 -2.67 9.11
C LEU A 94 -12.34 -3.67 10.01
N ALA A 95 -12.49 -4.97 9.75
CA ALA A 95 -11.85 -6.02 10.54
C ALA A 95 -10.33 -6.12 10.28
N SER A 96 -9.88 -5.95 9.04
CA SER A 96 -8.48 -6.18 8.65
C SER A 96 -7.61 -4.93 8.72
N CYS A 97 -8.15 -3.75 8.43
CA CYS A 97 -7.37 -2.53 8.28
C CYS A 97 -7.29 -1.66 9.53
N ASP A 98 -8.16 -1.86 10.53
CA ASP A 98 -8.25 -0.98 11.71
C ASP A 98 -8.16 0.52 11.32
N PRO A 99 -9.06 1.00 10.41
CA PRO A 99 -8.89 2.29 9.76
C PRO A 99 -9.02 3.44 10.74
N LEU A 100 -8.20 4.49 10.54
CA LEU A 100 -8.27 5.73 11.32
C LEU A 100 -9.60 6.46 11.11
N ASP A 101 -10.19 6.34 9.93
CA ASP A 101 -11.55 6.79 9.62
C ASP A 101 -12.38 5.62 9.08
N PRO A 102 -13.18 4.96 9.93
CA PRO A 102 -14.07 3.89 9.50
C PRO A 102 -15.08 4.33 8.41
N ASN A 103 -15.54 5.58 8.44
CA ASN A 103 -16.51 6.07 7.45
C ASN A 103 -15.87 6.20 6.06
N ALA A 104 -14.58 6.58 5.98
CA ALA A 104 -13.87 6.59 4.71
C ALA A 104 -13.71 5.17 4.13
N ALA A 105 -13.41 4.18 4.97
CA ALA A 105 -13.32 2.78 4.56
C ALA A 105 -14.67 2.23 4.08
N ILE A 106 -15.76 2.55 4.78
CA ILE A 106 -17.13 2.19 4.40
C ILE A 106 -17.52 2.87 3.07
N ALA A 107 -17.25 4.17 2.92
CA ALA A 107 -17.53 4.89 1.68
C ALA A 107 -16.79 4.27 0.49
N PHE A 108 -15.49 3.93 0.67
CA PHE A 108 -14.73 3.23 -0.36
C PHE A 108 -15.37 1.88 -0.72
N ALA A 109 -15.80 1.10 0.28
CA ALA A 109 -16.41 -0.21 0.02
C ALA A 109 -17.70 -0.11 -0.77
N HIS A 110 -18.58 0.83 -0.43
CA HIS A 110 -19.87 1.03 -1.11
C HIS A 110 -19.70 1.54 -2.54
N ASP A 111 -18.73 2.42 -2.80
CA ASP A 111 -18.48 2.98 -4.13
C ASP A 111 -17.49 2.13 -4.95
N CYS A 112 -16.95 1.04 -4.38
CA CYS A 112 -15.81 0.32 -4.96
C CYS A 112 -16.14 -0.31 -6.32
N LYS A 113 -17.35 -0.87 -6.48
CA LYS A 113 -17.80 -1.41 -7.77
C LYS A 113 -17.91 -0.31 -8.82
N ASP A 114 -18.51 0.82 -8.48
CA ASP A 114 -18.63 1.96 -9.38
C ASP A 114 -17.26 2.55 -9.73
N HIS A 115 -16.32 2.51 -8.78
CA HIS A 115 -14.94 2.91 -9.03
C HIS A 115 -14.24 1.95 -9.99
N PHE A 116 -14.44 0.63 -9.85
CA PHE A 116 -13.95 -0.36 -10.80
C PHE A 116 -14.51 -0.11 -12.21
N ASP A 117 -15.84 0.05 -12.33
CA ASP A 117 -16.51 0.32 -13.62
C ASP A 117 -15.99 1.62 -14.24
N TRP A 118 -15.72 2.65 -13.43
CA TRP A 118 -15.13 3.89 -13.88
C TRP A 118 -13.70 3.67 -14.42
N LEU A 119 -12.84 2.90 -13.74
CA LEU A 119 -11.49 2.59 -14.21
C LEU A 119 -11.51 1.87 -15.56
N GLU A 120 -12.39 0.88 -15.73
CA GLU A 120 -12.59 0.22 -17.03
C GLU A 120 -13.05 1.20 -18.13
N ALA A 121 -13.96 2.10 -17.81
CA ALA A 121 -14.43 3.14 -18.74
C ALA A 121 -13.32 4.12 -19.15
N GLN A 122 -12.25 4.27 -18.33
CA GLN A 122 -11.04 5.02 -18.74
C GLN A 122 -10.08 4.18 -19.60
N GLY A 123 -10.34 2.90 -19.80
CA GLY A 123 -9.49 2.00 -20.56
C GLY A 123 -8.50 1.21 -19.73
N VAL A 124 -8.59 1.24 -18.39
CA VAL A 124 -7.75 0.39 -17.53
C VAL A 124 -8.11 -1.07 -17.81
N PRO A 125 -7.16 -1.93 -18.24
CA PRO A 125 -7.48 -3.24 -18.75
C PRO A 125 -7.62 -4.26 -17.60
N PHE A 126 -8.82 -4.79 -17.40
CA PHE A 126 -9.11 -5.90 -16.50
C PHE A 126 -9.73 -7.05 -17.29
N GLU A 127 -8.95 -8.11 -17.54
CA GLU A 127 -9.46 -9.34 -18.15
C GLU A 127 -10.29 -10.14 -17.14
N ARG A 128 -11.24 -10.95 -17.63
CA ARG A 128 -12.11 -11.80 -16.81
C ARG A 128 -11.43 -13.13 -16.48
N THR A 129 -10.22 -13.05 -15.91
CA THR A 129 -9.35 -14.17 -15.59
C THR A 129 -9.03 -14.20 -14.09
N TYR A 130 -8.75 -15.41 -13.56
CA TYR A 130 -8.57 -15.61 -12.12
C TYR A 130 -7.41 -16.57 -11.83
N PHE A 131 -6.57 -16.21 -10.87
CA PHE A 131 -5.50 -17.03 -10.31
C PHE A 131 -5.93 -17.55 -8.92
N PRO A 132 -6.10 -18.88 -8.75
CA PRO A 132 -6.61 -19.44 -7.50
C PRO A 132 -5.58 -19.54 -6.38
N GLY A 133 -4.28 -19.45 -6.71
CA GLY A 133 -3.18 -19.57 -5.77
C GLY A 133 -2.85 -18.29 -5.02
N LYS A 134 -1.68 -18.28 -4.38
CA LYS A 134 -1.07 -17.12 -3.75
C LYS A 134 0.16 -16.69 -4.55
N ALA A 135 0.24 -15.40 -4.88
CA ALA A 135 1.39 -14.82 -5.56
C ALA A 135 1.66 -13.41 -5.03
N VAL A 136 2.87 -12.91 -5.21
CA VAL A 136 3.25 -11.51 -4.93
C VAL A 136 2.85 -10.63 -6.12
N TRP A 137 3.12 -11.12 -7.32
CA TRP A 137 2.64 -10.61 -8.62
C TRP A 137 2.43 -11.80 -9.56
N LEU A 138 1.89 -11.55 -10.73
CA LEU A 138 1.66 -12.57 -11.75
C LEU A 138 2.46 -12.24 -13.01
N GLU A 139 3.08 -13.26 -13.60
CA GLU A 139 3.92 -13.15 -14.80
C GLU A 139 3.13 -13.20 -16.12
N ASP A 140 1.81 -13.16 -16.02
CA ASP A 140 0.88 -13.18 -17.14
C ASP A 140 -0.18 -12.07 -17.03
N THR A 141 -1.18 -12.04 -17.91
CA THR A 141 -2.26 -11.05 -17.91
C THR A 141 -3.43 -11.41 -16.99
N THR A 142 -3.32 -12.43 -16.15
CA THR A 142 -4.37 -12.79 -15.20
C THR A 142 -4.67 -11.65 -14.23
N CYS A 143 -5.97 -11.33 -14.05
CA CYS A 143 -6.35 -10.09 -13.39
C CYS A 143 -6.87 -10.23 -11.96
N LEU A 144 -7.53 -11.32 -11.58
CA LEU A 144 -8.05 -11.48 -10.23
C LEU A 144 -7.19 -12.44 -9.41
N MET A 145 -6.84 -12.05 -8.19
CA MET A 145 -6.03 -12.87 -7.29
C MET A 145 -6.36 -12.61 -5.82
N TRP A 146 -6.01 -13.59 -4.98
CA TRP A 146 -6.00 -13.43 -3.53
C TRP A 146 -4.79 -12.61 -3.11
N THR A 147 -5.00 -11.56 -2.29
CA THR A 147 -3.89 -10.76 -1.79
C THR A 147 -3.24 -11.35 -0.53
N GLY A 148 -3.97 -12.21 0.19
CA GLY A 148 -3.44 -13.03 1.25
C GLY A 148 -4.07 -12.88 2.63
N ASN A 149 -4.87 -11.87 2.90
CA ASN A 149 -5.58 -11.73 4.16
C ASN A 149 -7.05 -12.16 4.08
N GLU A 150 -7.64 -12.27 2.90
CA GLU A 150 -9.07 -12.53 2.72
C GLU A 150 -9.51 -13.90 3.27
N LYS A 151 -8.64 -14.92 3.22
CA LYS A 151 -8.84 -16.25 3.80
C LYS A 151 -8.24 -16.40 5.20
N ALA A 152 -7.49 -15.39 5.67
CA ALA A 152 -6.80 -15.48 6.95
C ALA A 152 -7.75 -15.26 8.13
N TRP A 153 -7.49 -15.96 9.23
CA TRP A 153 -8.16 -15.71 10.50
C TRP A 153 -7.59 -14.41 11.15
N PRO A 154 -8.42 -13.58 11.81
CA PRO A 154 -9.87 -13.74 12.04
C PRO A 154 -10.75 -13.17 10.91
N TYR A 155 -10.20 -12.65 9.84
CA TYR A 155 -10.90 -11.85 8.82
C TYR A 155 -11.95 -12.65 8.05
N ARG A 156 -11.69 -13.94 7.79
CA ARG A 156 -12.65 -14.84 7.15
C ARG A 156 -13.91 -15.10 7.97
N GLU A 157 -13.86 -14.83 9.29
CA GLU A 157 -15.03 -14.92 10.18
C GLU A 157 -15.85 -13.60 10.16
N ALA A 158 -15.18 -12.48 9.86
CA ALA A 158 -15.80 -11.17 9.81
C ALA A 158 -16.49 -10.89 8.46
N ALA A 159 -15.95 -11.46 7.38
CA ALA A 159 -16.46 -11.27 6.03
C ALA A 159 -16.27 -12.55 5.19
N ARG A 160 -17.22 -12.81 4.29
CA ARG A 160 -17.11 -13.90 3.32
C ARG A 160 -15.84 -13.72 2.48
N PRO A 161 -14.94 -14.73 2.43
CA PRO A 161 -13.74 -14.63 1.63
C PRO A 161 -14.03 -14.47 0.14
N ALA A 162 -13.47 -13.44 -0.48
CA ALA A 162 -13.50 -13.23 -1.92
C ALA A 162 -12.14 -12.67 -2.37
N PRO A 163 -11.62 -13.01 -3.56
CA PRO A 163 -10.39 -12.40 -4.07
C PRO A 163 -10.69 -10.95 -4.44
N ARG A 164 -9.84 -10.03 -3.95
CA ARG A 164 -10.01 -8.58 -4.10
C ARG A 164 -8.81 -7.89 -4.73
N GLY A 165 -7.74 -8.62 -5.02
CA GLY A 165 -6.62 -8.11 -5.78
C GLY A 165 -6.93 -8.08 -7.28
N HIS A 166 -7.28 -6.90 -7.81
CA HIS A 166 -7.52 -6.68 -9.23
C HIS A 166 -6.25 -6.17 -9.89
N LYS A 167 -5.47 -7.08 -10.47
CA LYS A 167 -4.29 -6.75 -11.26
C LYS A 167 -4.72 -6.32 -12.66
N VAL A 168 -4.12 -5.29 -13.21
CA VAL A 168 -4.30 -4.95 -14.63
C VAL A 168 -3.70 -6.03 -15.54
N ALA A 169 -4.20 -6.12 -16.76
CA ALA A 169 -3.70 -7.06 -17.78
C ALA A 169 -2.30 -6.64 -18.29
N GLY A 170 -1.35 -6.56 -17.37
CA GLY A 170 0.08 -6.33 -17.59
C GLY A 170 0.87 -7.52 -17.07
N VAL A 171 2.14 -7.61 -17.44
CA VAL A 171 3.03 -8.73 -17.10
C VAL A 171 4.08 -8.32 -16.08
N GLY A 172 4.30 -9.17 -15.08
CA GLY A 172 5.39 -9.05 -14.12
C GLY A 172 5.23 -7.94 -13.08
N GLU A 173 6.34 -7.60 -12.44
CA GLU A 173 6.39 -6.67 -11.30
C GLU A 173 6.02 -5.22 -11.66
N ASN A 174 6.18 -4.80 -12.92
CA ASN A 174 5.88 -3.45 -13.43
C ASN A 174 4.57 -3.38 -14.23
N ALA A 175 3.63 -4.30 -13.99
CA ALA A 175 2.35 -4.35 -14.68
C ALA A 175 1.51 -3.06 -14.53
N GLY A 176 1.76 -2.26 -13.50
CA GLY A 176 1.08 -0.99 -13.24
C GLY A 176 1.12 0.00 -14.40
N SER A 177 2.15 -0.07 -15.25
CA SER A 177 2.24 0.74 -16.47
C SER A 177 1.06 0.52 -17.42
N ALA A 178 0.55 -0.71 -17.51
CA ALA A 178 -0.63 -1.04 -18.31
C ALA A 178 -1.91 -0.34 -17.81
N GLY A 179 -2.01 -0.12 -16.51
CA GLY A 179 -3.13 0.62 -15.91
C GLY A 179 -2.97 2.13 -15.99
N MET A 180 -1.72 2.63 -15.83
CA MET A 180 -1.47 4.07 -15.86
C MET A 180 -1.53 4.67 -17.26
N LYS A 181 -1.06 3.94 -18.28
CA LYS A 181 -1.04 4.41 -19.66
C LYS A 181 -2.41 4.95 -20.12
N PRO A 182 -3.52 4.20 -20.08
CA PRO A 182 -4.82 4.71 -20.54
C PRO A 182 -5.31 5.91 -19.71
N LEU A 183 -5.00 5.99 -18.41
CA LEU A 183 -5.37 7.13 -17.58
C LEU A 183 -4.62 8.40 -18.00
N LEU A 184 -3.34 8.31 -18.31
CA LEU A 184 -2.52 9.42 -18.81
C LEU A 184 -2.99 9.87 -20.19
N GLU A 185 -3.20 8.93 -21.12
CA GLU A 185 -3.74 9.18 -22.45
C GLU A 185 -5.12 9.86 -22.40
N ARG A 186 -5.94 9.51 -21.41
CA ARG A 186 -7.24 10.14 -21.19
C ARG A 186 -7.11 11.60 -20.77
N CYS A 187 -6.17 11.92 -19.85
CA CYS A 187 -5.89 13.31 -19.49
C CYS A 187 -5.47 14.14 -20.71
N GLU A 188 -4.59 13.59 -21.54
CA GLU A 188 -4.11 14.24 -22.76
C GLU A 188 -5.26 14.44 -23.76
N ALA A 189 -6.06 13.40 -24.01
CA ALA A 189 -7.20 13.44 -24.94
C ALA A 189 -8.28 14.45 -24.51
N GLU A 190 -8.48 14.66 -23.22
CA GLU A 190 -9.40 15.65 -22.66
C GLU A 190 -8.79 17.06 -22.57
N GLY A 191 -7.52 17.24 -22.95
CA GLY A 191 -6.83 18.53 -22.97
C GLY A 191 -6.50 19.07 -21.58
N ILE A 192 -6.33 18.21 -20.58
CA ILE A 192 -5.92 18.62 -19.24
C ILE A 192 -4.45 19.04 -19.28
N ALA A 193 -4.17 20.30 -18.92
CA ALA A 193 -2.83 20.84 -18.94
C ALA A 193 -1.94 20.17 -17.90
N ALA A 194 -0.71 19.81 -18.31
CA ALA A 194 0.32 19.27 -17.41
C ALA A 194 1.66 19.95 -17.70
N ILE A 195 2.41 20.26 -16.64
CA ILE A 195 3.79 20.73 -16.73
C ILE A 195 4.69 19.70 -16.04
N TYR A 196 5.70 19.24 -16.76
CA TYR A 196 6.69 18.26 -16.33
C TYR A 196 7.99 18.92 -15.88
N ASP A 197 8.92 18.12 -15.34
CA ASP A 197 10.18 18.62 -14.77
C ASP A 197 9.96 19.75 -13.77
N SER A 198 8.82 19.71 -13.07
CA SER A 198 8.26 20.82 -12.28
C SER A 198 7.83 20.33 -10.91
N ALA A 199 8.44 20.87 -9.84
CA ALA A 199 8.16 20.45 -8.48
C ALA A 199 7.40 21.52 -7.70
N VAL A 200 6.28 21.17 -7.09
CA VAL A 200 5.67 22.02 -6.05
C VAL A 200 6.56 21.99 -4.81
N ILE A 201 7.09 23.16 -4.43
CA ILE A 201 8.07 23.28 -3.33
C ILE A 201 7.53 24.05 -2.12
N ALA A 202 6.43 24.77 -2.24
CA ALA A 202 5.72 25.41 -1.13
C ALA A 202 4.25 25.67 -1.50
N LEU A 203 3.41 25.77 -0.50
CA LEU A 203 2.03 26.23 -0.62
C LEU A 203 1.94 27.73 -0.39
N VAL A 204 0.99 28.40 -1.05
CA VAL A 204 0.60 29.77 -0.75
C VAL A 204 -0.68 29.72 0.07
N GLN A 205 -0.63 30.29 1.28
CA GLN A 205 -1.73 30.23 2.25
C GLN A 205 -2.14 31.64 2.67
N ASP A 206 -3.44 31.91 2.65
CA ASP A 206 -4.00 33.16 3.11
C ASP A 206 -3.97 33.18 4.64
N GLU A 207 -3.41 34.27 5.19
CA GLU A 207 -3.30 34.44 6.64
C GLU A 207 -4.64 34.79 7.31
N ALA A 208 -5.62 35.29 6.55
CA ALA A 208 -6.89 35.72 7.09
C ALA A 208 -7.80 34.58 7.52
N ASP A 209 -7.79 33.50 6.76
CA ASP A 209 -8.67 32.31 6.99
C ASP A 209 -7.92 30.99 6.97
N GLY A 210 -6.60 31.00 6.77
CA GLY A 210 -5.77 29.79 6.68
C GLY A 210 -5.98 28.97 5.40
N ARG A 211 -6.65 29.50 4.39
CA ARG A 211 -6.95 28.80 3.13
C ARG A 211 -5.71 28.71 2.24
N VAL A 212 -5.46 27.52 1.69
CA VAL A 212 -4.47 27.36 0.62
C VAL A 212 -5.06 27.85 -0.69
N ILE A 213 -4.36 28.81 -1.34
CA ILE A 213 -4.82 29.50 -2.53
C ILE A 213 -3.88 29.39 -3.73
N GLY A 214 -2.78 28.64 -3.60
CA GLY A 214 -1.81 28.45 -4.68
C GLY A 214 -0.58 27.69 -4.26
N VAL A 215 0.35 27.61 -5.19
CA VAL A 215 1.61 26.90 -5.02
C VAL A 215 2.79 27.68 -5.59
N LYS A 216 3.97 27.42 -5.02
CA LYS A 216 5.26 27.80 -5.58
C LYS A 216 5.85 26.57 -6.27
N VAL A 217 6.22 26.72 -7.53
CA VAL A 217 6.73 25.64 -8.40
C VAL A 217 8.16 25.95 -8.81
N LYS A 218 9.03 24.96 -8.70
CA LYS A 218 10.39 25.03 -9.18
C LYS A 218 10.51 24.26 -10.50
N GLN A 219 11.01 24.94 -11.53
CA GLN A 219 11.36 24.37 -12.84
C GLN A 219 12.84 24.56 -13.11
N PRO A 220 13.43 23.89 -14.12
CA PRO A 220 14.77 24.19 -14.58
C PRO A 220 14.87 25.66 -15.03
N GLY A 221 15.69 26.45 -14.30
CA GLY A 221 15.91 27.87 -14.58
C GLY A 221 14.80 28.86 -14.19
N ALA A 222 13.67 28.40 -13.62
CA ALA A 222 12.55 29.27 -13.26
C ALA A 222 11.87 28.88 -11.94
N VAL A 223 11.20 29.83 -11.34
CA VAL A 223 10.27 29.64 -10.23
C VAL A 223 8.96 30.31 -10.61
N LEU A 224 7.85 29.57 -10.50
CA LEU A 224 6.52 30.06 -10.84
C LEU A 224 5.64 30.11 -9.60
N PHE A 225 4.67 31.04 -9.60
CA PHE A 225 3.56 31.05 -8.65
C PHE A 225 2.25 30.81 -9.39
N ILE A 226 1.57 29.72 -9.03
CA ILE A 226 0.32 29.28 -9.65
C ILE A 226 -0.81 29.48 -8.65
N LYS A 227 -1.80 30.28 -9.00
CA LYS A 227 -2.98 30.50 -8.18
C LYS A 227 -4.02 29.41 -8.42
N ALA A 228 -4.53 28.85 -7.34
CA ALA A 228 -5.59 27.85 -7.33
C ALA A 228 -6.85 28.44 -6.70
N ARG A 229 -7.83 28.83 -7.52
CA ARG A 229 -9.05 29.50 -7.04
C ARG A 229 -9.88 28.63 -6.09
N ARG A 230 -9.89 27.32 -6.31
CA ARG A 230 -10.73 26.35 -5.58
C ARG A 230 -9.94 25.46 -4.65
N GLY A 231 -8.75 25.00 -5.07
CA GLY A 231 -7.90 24.21 -4.20
C GLY A 231 -6.68 23.61 -4.86
N VAL A 232 -5.80 23.12 -3.99
CA VAL A 232 -4.58 22.36 -4.34
C VAL A 232 -4.75 20.93 -3.88
N ILE A 233 -4.56 19.98 -4.78
CA ILE A 233 -4.60 18.54 -4.51
C ILE A 233 -3.17 18.01 -4.50
N VAL A 234 -2.67 17.64 -3.34
CA VAL A 234 -1.33 17.07 -3.16
C VAL A 234 -1.40 15.55 -3.33
N ALA A 235 -0.76 15.05 -4.39
CA ALA A 235 -0.67 13.64 -4.78
C ALA A 235 0.78 13.22 -5.04
N CYS A 236 1.72 13.73 -4.24
CA CYS A 236 3.17 13.65 -4.46
C CYS A 236 3.81 12.30 -4.06
N GLY A 237 3.00 11.29 -3.72
CA GLY A 237 3.49 9.96 -3.32
C GLY A 237 3.90 9.88 -1.84
N SER A 238 4.57 8.78 -1.50
CA SER A 238 4.92 8.40 -0.13
C SER A 238 6.20 9.09 0.35
N HIS A 239 6.67 8.67 1.53
CA HIS A 239 7.94 9.12 2.13
C HIS A 239 8.98 7.99 2.28
N ASN A 240 8.87 6.93 1.47
CA ASN A 240 9.78 5.77 1.55
C ASN A 240 11.25 6.14 1.38
N MET A 241 11.55 7.18 0.58
CA MET A 241 12.92 7.65 0.30
C MET A 241 13.34 8.82 1.21
N CYS A 242 12.53 9.17 2.21
CA CYS A 242 12.84 10.26 3.14
C CYS A 242 13.56 9.73 4.37
N GLU A 243 14.88 9.57 4.29
CA GLU A 243 15.69 9.02 5.39
C GLU A 243 15.42 9.68 6.75
N PRO A 244 15.28 11.02 6.88
CA PRO A 244 14.95 11.65 8.16
C PRO A 244 13.61 11.18 8.74
N LEU A 245 12.55 11.06 7.92
CA LEU A 245 11.25 10.55 8.37
C LEU A 245 11.30 9.07 8.72
N ILE A 246 12.04 8.27 7.95
CA ILE A 246 12.24 6.85 8.22
C ILE A 246 12.94 6.65 9.56
N LYS A 247 14.08 7.31 9.80
CA LYS A 247 14.80 7.23 11.08
C LYS A 247 13.98 7.70 12.27
N GLN A 248 13.16 8.72 12.09
CA GLN A 248 12.32 9.26 13.15
C GLN A 248 11.17 8.35 13.53
N HIS A 249 10.51 7.71 12.56
CA HIS A 249 9.23 7.04 12.77
C HIS A 249 9.31 5.51 12.70
N LEU A 250 10.34 4.95 12.07
CA LEU A 250 10.48 3.51 11.78
C LEU A 250 11.79 2.93 12.34
N PRO A 251 12.02 3.04 13.66
CA PRO A 251 13.32 2.66 14.28
C PRO A 251 13.60 1.15 14.27
N LEU A 252 12.62 0.31 13.91
CA LEU A 252 12.78 -1.14 13.79
C LEU A 252 13.34 -1.58 12.43
N LEU A 253 13.35 -0.70 11.43
CA LEU A 253 13.99 -0.99 10.15
C LEU A 253 15.50 -1.09 10.32
N THR A 254 16.12 -2.00 9.60
CA THR A 254 17.56 -2.31 9.64
C THR A 254 18.24 -1.82 8.37
N ASP A 255 19.57 -1.85 8.37
CA ASP A 255 20.37 -1.50 7.18
C ASP A 255 20.18 -2.49 6.01
N THR A 256 19.59 -3.67 6.27
CA THR A 256 19.21 -4.65 5.25
C THR A 256 17.84 -4.37 4.62
N SER A 257 17.09 -3.41 5.17
CA SER A 257 15.78 -3.03 4.67
C SER A 257 15.89 -1.96 3.59
N GLU A 258 15.34 -2.21 2.41
CA GLU A 258 15.37 -1.27 1.28
C GLU A 258 13.99 -0.66 0.99
N PRO A 259 13.92 0.65 0.72
CA PRO A 259 12.65 1.28 0.38
C PRO A 259 12.20 0.87 -1.03
N LEU A 260 10.95 0.40 -1.15
CA LEU A 260 10.33 0.12 -2.44
C LEU A 260 9.62 1.36 -2.96
N GLY A 261 10.19 2.01 -3.97
CA GLY A 261 9.63 3.25 -4.51
C GLY A 261 10.54 3.91 -5.55
N ILE A 262 10.25 5.16 -5.85
CA ILE A 262 11.01 5.99 -6.77
C ILE A 262 11.67 7.17 -6.02
N PRO A 263 12.73 7.78 -6.53
CA PRO A 263 13.42 8.88 -5.85
C PRO A 263 12.50 10.04 -5.44
N SER A 264 11.39 10.24 -6.15
CA SER A 264 10.39 11.25 -5.82
C SER A 264 9.48 10.88 -4.63
N ASN A 265 9.57 9.68 -4.08
CA ASN A 265 8.88 9.33 -2.83
C ASN A 265 9.64 9.85 -1.59
N ASP A 266 10.04 11.11 -1.64
CA ASP A 266 10.87 11.80 -0.63
C ASP A 266 10.09 12.49 0.49
N GLY A 267 8.78 12.23 0.59
CA GLY A 267 7.91 12.83 1.61
C GLY A 267 7.49 14.28 1.32
N ALA A 268 7.67 14.77 0.10
CA ALA A 268 7.26 16.13 -0.27
C ALA A 268 5.79 16.40 0.05
N GLY A 269 4.89 15.45 -0.24
CA GLY A 269 3.46 15.61 0.05
C GLY A 269 3.15 15.75 1.53
N VAL A 270 3.79 14.97 2.39
CA VAL A 270 3.64 15.06 3.85
C VAL A 270 4.17 16.42 4.34
N ARG A 271 5.35 16.83 3.88
CA ARG A 271 5.95 18.13 4.28
C ARG A 271 5.13 19.32 3.82
N LEU A 272 4.56 19.29 2.61
CA LEU A 272 3.63 20.33 2.13
C LEU A 272 2.37 20.39 3.01
N GLY A 273 1.78 19.26 3.35
CA GLY A 273 0.64 19.22 4.26
C GLY A 273 0.96 19.80 5.64
N LEU A 274 2.06 19.35 6.25
CA LEU A 274 2.54 19.86 7.55
C LEU A 274 2.78 21.37 7.53
N SER A 275 3.33 21.92 6.44
CA SER A 275 3.59 23.35 6.31
C SER A 275 2.32 24.20 6.43
N ALA A 276 1.19 23.69 5.95
CA ALA A 276 -0.11 24.35 6.03
C ALA A 276 -0.87 24.07 7.35
N GLY A 277 -0.24 23.36 8.31
CA GLY A 277 -0.85 23.04 9.60
C GLY A 277 -1.63 21.72 9.61
N ALA A 278 -1.53 20.91 8.56
CA ALA A 278 -2.17 19.59 8.55
C ALA A 278 -1.48 18.63 9.52
N HIS A 279 -2.24 17.62 9.99
CA HIS A 279 -1.75 16.60 10.93
C HIS A 279 -1.32 15.35 10.18
N ALA A 280 -0.09 14.88 10.42
CA ALA A 280 0.39 13.59 9.93
C ALA A 280 0.09 12.49 10.94
N VAL A 281 -0.42 11.35 10.47
CA VAL A 281 -0.85 10.22 11.30
C VAL A 281 -0.31 8.90 10.77
N ALA A 282 -0.28 7.87 11.62
CA ALA A 282 0.22 6.52 11.30
C ALA A 282 1.63 6.52 10.68
N MET A 283 2.48 7.47 11.06
CA MET A 283 3.83 7.60 10.50
C MET A 283 4.75 6.44 10.87
N ASP A 284 4.38 5.65 11.88
CA ASP A 284 4.99 4.38 12.28
C ASP A 284 4.48 3.17 11.47
N GLY A 285 3.51 3.39 10.58
CA GLY A 285 2.97 2.37 9.69
C GLY A 285 3.94 2.01 8.57
N VAL A 286 4.38 0.77 8.51
CA VAL A 286 5.29 0.25 7.49
C VAL A 286 4.90 -1.17 7.09
N ILE A 287 5.09 -1.52 5.82
CA ILE A 287 4.94 -2.87 5.31
C ILE A 287 6.32 -3.38 4.92
N PRO A 288 7.03 -4.08 5.80
CA PRO A 288 8.22 -4.81 5.39
C PRO A 288 7.80 -6.12 4.73
N THR A 289 8.39 -6.44 3.60
CA THR A 289 8.04 -7.62 2.83
C THR A 289 9.27 -8.38 2.35
N ALA A 290 9.31 -9.67 2.70
CA ALA A 290 10.16 -10.68 2.12
C ALA A 290 9.31 -11.96 2.05
N SER A 291 8.65 -12.19 0.92
CA SER A 291 7.69 -13.29 0.79
C SER A 291 8.38 -14.65 0.80
N ILE A 292 7.81 -15.61 1.54
CA ILE A 292 8.24 -17.02 1.54
C ILE A 292 7.68 -17.80 0.33
N TYR A 293 6.87 -17.19 -0.51
CA TYR A 293 6.29 -17.76 -1.72
C TYR A 293 6.45 -16.81 -2.92
N PRO A 294 6.38 -17.24 -4.19
CA PRO A 294 6.27 -18.64 -4.64
C PRO A 294 7.48 -19.49 -4.26
N PRO A 295 7.41 -20.85 -4.35
CA PRO A 295 6.22 -21.65 -4.66
C PRO A 295 5.28 -21.76 -3.45
N GLY A 296 3.97 -21.89 -3.75
CA GLY A 296 2.90 -21.85 -2.74
C GLY A 296 2.96 -22.96 -1.67
N GLN A 297 3.62 -24.10 -1.96
CA GLN A 297 3.79 -25.19 -0.99
C GLN A 297 4.54 -24.77 0.27
N LEU A 298 5.41 -23.76 0.20
CA LEU A 298 6.15 -23.24 1.36
C LEU A 298 5.24 -22.63 2.44
N ILE A 299 4.04 -22.20 2.08
CA ILE A 299 3.02 -21.74 3.04
C ILE A 299 2.59 -22.87 3.98
N LYS A 300 2.73 -24.15 3.58
CA LYS A 300 2.44 -25.29 4.42
C LYS A 300 3.47 -25.50 5.54
N GLY A 301 4.65 -24.90 5.43
CA GLY A 301 5.64 -24.85 6.48
C GLY A 301 5.16 -24.08 7.70
N ILE A 302 5.97 -24.02 8.76
CA ILE A 302 5.72 -23.18 9.93
C ILE A 302 6.84 -22.16 10.11
N VAL A 303 6.50 -21.00 10.66
CA VAL A 303 7.48 -19.96 10.99
C VAL A 303 7.64 -19.89 12.51
N VAL A 304 8.90 -20.01 12.96
CA VAL A 304 9.25 -19.95 14.38
C VAL A 304 10.26 -18.83 14.66
N ASN A 305 10.19 -18.26 15.86
CA ASN A 305 11.15 -17.28 16.33
C ASN A 305 12.39 -17.96 16.97
N ARG A 306 13.34 -17.15 17.47
CA ARG A 306 14.54 -17.64 18.15
C ARG A 306 14.28 -18.45 19.43
N ASN A 307 13.05 -18.46 19.95
CA ASN A 307 12.65 -19.29 21.09
C ASN A 307 12.04 -20.63 20.64
N GLY A 308 12.03 -20.93 19.33
CA GLY A 308 11.40 -22.13 18.77
C GLY A 308 9.87 -22.08 18.77
N GLU A 309 9.28 -20.91 18.91
CA GLU A 309 7.83 -20.73 19.03
C GLU A 309 7.22 -20.13 17.75
N ARG A 310 6.11 -20.71 17.27
CA ARG A 310 5.27 -20.07 16.23
C ARG A 310 4.64 -18.78 16.79
N PHE A 311 4.54 -17.77 15.96
CA PHE A 311 4.02 -16.46 16.35
C PHE A 311 3.00 -15.87 15.37
N VAL A 312 2.73 -16.54 14.25
CA VAL A 312 1.80 -16.08 13.20
C VAL A 312 1.24 -17.27 12.43
N SER A 313 0.10 -17.09 11.77
CA SER A 313 -0.33 -18.00 10.69
C SER A 313 0.44 -17.68 9.42
N GLU A 314 1.01 -18.70 8.78
CA GLU A 314 1.89 -18.53 7.64
C GLU A 314 1.11 -18.27 6.33
N ASP A 315 -0.21 -18.41 6.36
CA ASP A 315 -1.10 -18.15 5.24
C ASP A 315 -1.56 -16.68 5.11
N VAL A 316 -1.08 -15.80 5.97
CA VAL A 316 -1.37 -14.37 5.90
C VAL A 316 -0.64 -13.68 4.73
N TYR A 317 -1.00 -12.43 4.47
CA TYR A 317 -0.30 -11.57 3.53
C TYR A 317 1.19 -11.44 3.91
N HIS A 318 2.10 -11.49 2.93
CA HIS A 318 3.54 -11.49 3.18
C HIS A 318 4.03 -10.24 3.96
N GLY A 319 3.46 -9.07 3.72
CA GLY A 319 3.79 -7.88 4.51
C GLY A 319 3.30 -7.96 5.96
N ARG A 320 2.20 -8.69 6.22
CA ARG A 320 1.77 -9.00 7.59
C ARG A 320 2.75 -9.94 8.27
N LEU A 321 3.21 -10.97 7.57
CA LEU A 321 4.25 -11.86 8.07
C LEU A 321 5.53 -11.07 8.42
N GLY A 322 5.99 -10.21 7.50
CA GLY A 322 7.18 -9.37 7.72
C GLY A 322 7.07 -8.47 8.94
N ASN A 323 5.90 -7.87 9.18
CA ASN A 323 5.66 -7.09 10.42
C ASN A 323 5.81 -7.94 11.68
N PHE A 324 5.26 -9.16 11.66
CA PHE A 324 5.41 -10.06 12.81
C PHE A 324 6.86 -10.50 13.02
N VAL A 325 7.62 -10.75 11.95
CA VAL A 325 9.06 -11.06 12.04
C VAL A 325 9.84 -9.89 12.64
N MET A 326 9.59 -8.68 12.16
CA MET A 326 10.24 -7.45 12.64
C MET A 326 10.09 -7.24 14.16
N GLU A 327 8.97 -7.71 14.73
CA GLU A 327 8.66 -7.58 16.17
C GLU A 327 9.19 -8.74 17.03
N GLN A 328 9.71 -9.83 16.42
CA GLN A 328 10.20 -10.96 17.21
C GLN A 328 11.46 -10.65 18.00
N PRO A 329 11.73 -11.36 19.11
CA PRO A 329 12.94 -11.19 19.88
C PRO A 329 14.18 -11.32 18.99
N GLY A 330 15.00 -10.26 18.95
CA GLY A 330 16.17 -10.17 18.09
C GLY A 330 15.84 -10.16 16.59
N GLN A 331 14.59 -9.88 16.23
CA GLN A 331 14.10 -9.88 14.84
C GLN A 331 14.38 -11.19 14.08
N ALA A 332 14.55 -12.30 14.82
CA ALA A 332 14.95 -13.59 14.30
C ALA A 332 13.74 -14.49 14.03
N ALA A 333 13.72 -15.10 12.86
CA ALA A 333 12.69 -16.07 12.47
C ALA A 333 13.23 -17.08 11.45
N TYR A 334 12.67 -18.30 11.50
CA TYR A 334 13.01 -19.40 10.62
C TYR A 334 11.74 -19.98 10.01
N LEU A 335 11.74 -20.19 8.70
CA LEU A 335 10.74 -21.00 8.02
C LEU A 335 11.20 -22.46 8.07
N ILE A 336 10.40 -23.32 8.70
CA ILE A 336 10.66 -24.75 8.85
C ILE A 336 9.82 -25.50 7.83
N VAL A 337 10.45 -26.41 7.09
CA VAL A 337 9.83 -27.26 6.08
C VAL A 337 10.32 -28.71 6.22
N ASP A 338 9.53 -29.65 5.77
CA ASP A 338 9.93 -31.06 5.63
C ASP A 338 10.25 -31.41 4.16
N SER A 339 10.68 -32.63 3.90
CA SER A 339 11.09 -33.08 2.56
C SER A 339 9.98 -33.02 1.51
N GLU A 340 8.71 -33.14 1.90
CA GLU A 340 7.58 -33.13 0.95
C GLU A 340 7.23 -31.74 0.44
N ILE A 341 7.50 -30.70 1.24
CA ILE A 341 7.19 -29.32 0.85
C ILE A 341 8.44 -28.48 0.57
N PHE A 342 9.63 -29.08 0.75
CA PHE A 342 10.88 -28.39 0.49
C PHE A 342 10.92 -27.83 -0.94
N ALA A 343 11.21 -26.54 -1.04
CA ALA A 343 11.55 -25.85 -2.27
C ALA A 343 12.34 -24.59 -1.93
N TYR A 344 13.10 -24.07 -2.87
CA TYR A 344 13.69 -22.75 -2.70
C TYR A 344 12.65 -21.68 -2.97
N PRO A 345 12.56 -20.62 -2.14
CA PRO A 345 11.74 -19.45 -2.47
C PRO A 345 12.18 -18.83 -3.81
N GLU A 346 11.22 -18.66 -4.72
CA GLU A 346 11.47 -18.15 -6.08
C GLU A 346 11.27 -16.65 -6.20
N ASN A 347 11.00 -15.95 -5.09
CA ASN A 347 10.83 -14.52 -5.12
C ASN A 347 12.19 -13.81 -5.32
N PRO A 348 12.43 -13.15 -6.47
CA PRO A 348 13.71 -12.51 -6.76
C PRO A 348 14.00 -11.31 -5.85
N LEU A 349 12.96 -10.75 -5.21
CA LEU A 349 13.07 -9.60 -4.31
C LEU A 349 13.30 -10.02 -2.85
N ALA A 350 13.12 -11.31 -2.50
CA ALA A 350 13.31 -11.82 -1.15
C ALA A 350 14.39 -12.91 -1.15
N LYS A 351 15.53 -12.62 -0.56
CA LYS A 351 16.66 -13.57 -0.50
C LYS A 351 16.66 -14.23 0.87
N HIS A 352 15.89 -15.31 1.01
CA HIS A 352 15.96 -16.16 2.19
C HIS A 352 17.09 -17.17 2.04
N THR A 353 17.88 -17.35 3.09
CA THR A 353 19.05 -18.24 3.08
C THR A 353 18.66 -19.58 3.69
N LEU A 354 18.88 -20.67 2.95
CA LEU A 354 18.83 -22.01 3.54
C LEU A 354 19.96 -22.12 4.60
N VAL A 355 19.56 -22.40 5.83
CA VAL A 355 20.53 -22.59 6.92
C VAL A 355 21.22 -23.93 6.77
N ASP A 356 20.43 -25.02 6.81
CA ASP A 356 20.89 -26.39 6.61
C ASP A 356 19.69 -27.35 6.49
N GLY A 357 19.98 -28.65 6.35
CA GLY A 357 19.05 -29.76 6.42
C GLY A 357 19.44 -30.75 7.53
N TRP A 358 18.46 -31.38 8.18
CA TRP A 358 18.65 -32.30 9.29
C TRP A 358 17.72 -33.52 9.20
N GLU A 359 18.18 -34.67 9.68
CA GLU A 359 17.36 -35.89 9.66
C GLU A 359 16.25 -35.83 10.72
N THR A 360 16.46 -35.15 11.84
CA THR A 360 15.50 -35.06 12.95
C THR A 360 15.24 -33.62 13.38
N VAL A 361 14.11 -33.42 14.06
CA VAL A 361 13.75 -32.10 14.62
C VAL A 361 14.69 -31.70 15.75
N GLU A 362 15.17 -32.67 16.53
CA GLU A 362 16.14 -32.47 17.61
C GLU A 362 17.49 -31.96 17.08
N GLU A 363 17.97 -32.54 15.99
CA GLU A 363 19.19 -32.08 15.31
C GLU A 363 19.00 -30.66 14.75
N MET A 364 17.86 -30.38 14.14
CA MET A 364 17.53 -29.05 13.63
C MET A 364 17.44 -28.02 14.75
N GLU A 365 16.80 -28.33 15.87
CA GLU A 365 16.72 -27.47 17.05
C GLU A 365 18.12 -27.09 17.55
N ALA A 366 18.99 -28.08 17.70
CA ALA A 366 20.38 -27.88 18.12
C ALA A 366 21.18 -27.07 17.09
N GLY A 367 21.03 -27.39 15.79
CA GLY A 367 21.70 -26.69 14.69
C GLY A 367 21.30 -25.22 14.54
N LEU A 368 20.05 -24.88 14.84
CA LEU A 368 19.55 -23.51 14.88
C LEU A 368 19.86 -22.77 16.18
N GLY A 369 20.42 -23.46 17.19
CA GLY A 369 20.72 -22.89 18.50
C GLY A 369 19.50 -22.45 19.29
N LEU A 370 18.37 -23.15 19.09
CA LEU A 370 17.11 -22.86 19.80
C LEU A 370 17.13 -23.47 21.21
N PRO A 371 16.30 -22.97 22.16
CA PRO A 371 16.19 -23.57 23.48
C PRO A 371 15.78 -25.04 23.43
N ALA A 372 16.48 -25.91 24.19
CA ALA A 372 16.27 -27.35 24.16
C ALA A 372 14.80 -27.74 24.39
N GLY A 373 14.23 -28.54 23.50
CA GLY A 373 12.85 -29.03 23.52
C GLY A 373 11.81 -28.04 23.00
N SER A 374 12.17 -26.82 22.66
CA SER A 374 11.24 -25.77 22.23
C SER A 374 10.65 -26.04 20.83
N LEU A 375 11.50 -26.29 19.83
CA LEU A 375 11.06 -26.60 18.47
C LEU A 375 10.41 -27.98 18.43
N VAL A 376 10.96 -28.97 19.12
CA VAL A 376 10.38 -30.31 19.24
C VAL A 376 8.95 -30.24 19.76
N GLN A 377 8.70 -29.45 20.80
CA GLN A 377 7.35 -29.25 21.33
C GLN A 377 6.43 -28.51 20.36
N THR A 378 6.93 -27.48 19.70
CA THR A 378 6.20 -26.71 18.69
C THR A 378 5.76 -27.61 17.54
N MET A 379 6.68 -28.40 16.97
CA MET A 379 6.41 -29.34 15.88
C MET A 379 5.41 -30.43 16.31
N ARG A 380 5.58 -31.00 17.52
CA ARG A 380 4.65 -32.00 18.06
C ARG A 380 3.22 -31.44 18.16
N THR A 381 3.06 -30.23 18.72
CA THR A 381 1.75 -29.59 18.88
C THR A 381 1.12 -29.29 17.53
N TYR A 382 1.89 -28.69 16.61
CA TYR A 382 1.40 -28.39 15.26
C TYR A 382 0.97 -29.65 14.52
N ASN A 383 1.81 -30.69 14.50
CA ASN A 383 1.53 -31.94 13.79
C ASN A 383 0.30 -32.68 14.36
N ALA A 384 0.11 -32.63 15.68
CA ALA A 384 -1.09 -33.23 16.31
C ALA A 384 -2.40 -32.54 15.90
N ASP A 385 -2.36 -31.24 15.65
CA ASP A 385 -3.50 -30.48 15.14
C ASP A 385 -3.64 -30.65 13.63
N ALA A 386 -2.54 -30.57 12.89
CA ALA A 386 -2.52 -30.69 11.43
C ALA A 386 -3.01 -32.08 10.96
N ALA A 387 -2.73 -33.14 11.71
CA ALA A 387 -3.28 -34.48 11.46
C ALA A 387 -4.82 -34.54 11.53
N LYS A 388 -5.45 -33.59 12.20
CA LYS A 388 -6.91 -33.43 12.26
C LYS A 388 -7.43 -32.39 11.26
N GLY A 389 -6.56 -31.83 10.41
CA GLY A 389 -6.90 -30.80 9.44
C GLY A 389 -7.17 -29.43 10.05
N GLN A 390 -6.61 -29.15 11.24
CA GLN A 390 -6.83 -27.87 11.96
C GLN A 390 -5.52 -27.31 12.51
N ASP A 391 -5.52 -26.02 12.84
CA ASP A 391 -4.49 -25.29 13.60
C ASP A 391 -5.18 -24.50 14.72
N SER A 392 -5.19 -25.06 15.92
CA SER A 392 -5.92 -24.48 17.07
C SER A 392 -5.28 -23.19 17.58
N ARG A 393 -4.00 -22.93 17.29
CA ARG A 393 -3.25 -21.78 17.81
C ARG A 393 -3.37 -20.55 16.93
N PHE A 394 -3.20 -20.70 15.63
CA PHE A 394 -3.16 -19.56 14.69
C PHE A 394 -4.21 -19.66 13.59
N HIS A 395 -5.03 -20.70 13.62
CA HIS A 395 -6.18 -20.91 12.72
C HIS A 395 -5.80 -20.84 11.22
N LYS A 396 -4.64 -21.41 10.87
CA LYS A 396 -4.20 -21.53 9.48
C LYS A 396 -5.30 -22.15 8.61
N HIS A 397 -5.49 -21.62 7.40
CA HIS A 397 -6.56 -22.11 6.53
C HIS A 397 -6.31 -23.59 6.14
N PRO A 398 -7.35 -24.43 6.09
CA PRO A 398 -7.21 -25.86 5.75
C PRO A 398 -6.45 -26.14 4.47
N ASP A 399 -6.55 -25.31 3.44
CA ASP A 399 -5.79 -25.44 2.18
C ASP A 399 -4.26 -25.49 2.41
N TRP A 400 -3.77 -24.94 3.51
CA TRP A 400 -2.35 -24.79 3.84
C TRP A 400 -1.92 -25.62 5.05
N ILE A 401 -2.82 -26.44 5.61
CA ILE A 401 -2.49 -27.31 6.74
C ILE A 401 -1.97 -28.65 6.22
N LYS A 402 -0.81 -29.04 6.72
CA LYS A 402 -0.18 -30.34 6.50
C LYS A 402 0.70 -30.68 7.70
N PRO A 403 0.69 -31.91 8.24
CA PRO A 403 1.72 -32.35 9.17
C PRO A 403 3.11 -32.25 8.53
N LEU A 404 4.08 -31.77 9.29
CA LEU A 404 5.49 -31.74 8.92
C LEU A 404 6.18 -32.91 9.65
N ASP A 405 6.05 -34.12 9.12
CA ASP A 405 6.49 -35.35 9.74
C ASP A 405 7.35 -36.23 8.83
N GLN A 406 7.70 -35.73 7.64
CA GLN A 406 8.52 -36.45 6.66
C GLN A 406 9.93 -35.83 6.59
N GLY A 407 10.85 -36.32 7.42
CA GLY A 407 12.26 -35.93 7.32
C GLY A 407 12.91 -36.33 5.97
N PRO A 408 14.04 -35.75 5.61
CA PRO A 408 14.76 -34.70 6.34
C PRO A 408 14.02 -33.36 6.39
N TYR A 409 14.36 -32.55 7.39
CA TYR A 409 13.81 -31.22 7.61
C TYR A 409 14.82 -30.14 7.16
N ALA A 410 14.31 -28.97 6.81
CA ALA A 410 15.17 -27.82 6.49
C ALA A 410 14.62 -26.52 7.11
N ALA A 411 15.53 -25.57 7.32
CA ALA A 411 15.18 -24.25 7.80
C ALA A 411 15.74 -23.18 6.88
N PHE A 412 14.90 -22.18 6.52
CA PHE A 412 15.34 -20.97 5.87
C PHE A 412 15.39 -19.84 6.91
N ASP A 413 16.50 -19.12 6.97
CA ASP A 413 16.62 -17.90 7.78
C ASP A 413 15.85 -16.79 7.09
N ILE A 414 14.78 -16.34 7.73
CA ILE A 414 13.93 -15.22 7.30
C ILE A 414 14.01 -14.05 8.27
N SER A 415 15.06 -14.03 9.13
CA SER A 415 15.27 -12.98 10.11
C SER A 415 15.36 -11.61 9.46
N PHE A 416 14.78 -10.60 10.12
CA PHE A 416 14.62 -9.28 9.56
C PHE A 416 15.93 -8.54 9.32
N ASP A 417 16.93 -8.81 10.15
CA ASP A 417 18.27 -8.23 10.07
C ASP A 417 19.22 -8.96 9.11
N LYS A 418 18.82 -10.11 8.57
CA LYS A 418 19.64 -10.95 7.69
C LYS A 418 19.07 -11.12 6.29
N SER A 419 17.76 -11.25 6.17
CA SER A 419 17.09 -11.33 4.88
C SER A 419 16.90 -9.94 4.27
N HIS A 420 16.82 -9.89 2.94
CA HIS A 420 16.55 -8.65 2.23
C HIS A 420 15.04 -8.34 2.28
N TYR A 421 14.66 -7.35 3.08
CA TYR A 421 13.30 -6.87 3.19
C TYR A 421 13.11 -5.58 2.38
N LEU A 422 12.10 -5.56 1.53
CA LEU A 422 11.62 -4.32 0.92
C LEU A 422 10.55 -3.70 1.81
N PHE A 423 10.43 -2.37 1.84
CA PHE A 423 9.37 -1.74 2.61
C PHE A 423 8.69 -0.59 1.89
N ILE A 424 7.41 -0.37 2.22
CA ILE A 424 6.66 0.84 1.89
C ILE A 424 6.04 1.43 3.16
N THR A 425 5.89 2.76 3.20
CA THR A 425 5.30 3.50 4.32
C THR A 425 3.79 3.68 4.11
N LEU A 426 3.02 3.70 5.20
CA LEU A 426 1.56 3.85 5.20
C LEU A 426 1.08 5.18 5.76
N GLY A 427 1.90 5.82 6.61
CA GLY A 427 1.57 7.10 7.21
C GLY A 427 1.51 8.24 6.20
N GLY A 428 0.84 9.30 6.58
CA GLY A 428 0.69 10.49 5.76
C GLY A 428 -0.21 11.52 6.42
N ILE A 429 -0.66 12.50 5.66
CA ILE A 429 -1.56 13.55 6.13
C ILE A 429 -2.94 12.95 6.43
N LYS A 430 -3.50 13.30 7.57
CA LYS A 430 -4.88 12.97 7.95
C LYS A 430 -5.85 13.71 7.04
N THR A 431 -6.78 12.98 6.44
CA THR A 431 -7.82 13.53 5.57
C THR A 431 -9.19 12.98 5.96
N ASP A 432 -10.23 13.65 5.53
CA ASP A 432 -11.59 13.09 5.54
C ASP A 432 -11.89 12.27 4.26
N ALA A 433 -13.10 11.74 4.18
CA ALA A 433 -13.54 10.92 3.04
C ALA A 433 -13.61 11.68 1.69
N LEU A 434 -13.44 13.00 1.68
CA LEU A 434 -13.35 13.83 0.48
C LEU A 434 -11.89 14.21 0.14
N GLY A 435 -10.91 13.67 0.88
CA GLY A 435 -9.51 13.99 0.72
C GLY A 435 -9.10 15.36 1.24
N ARG A 436 -9.97 16.08 1.99
CA ARG A 436 -9.62 17.40 2.59
C ARG A 436 -8.65 17.19 3.72
N ALA A 437 -7.56 17.95 3.73
CA ALA A 437 -6.56 17.90 4.80
C ALA A 437 -7.13 18.40 6.13
N LEU A 438 -6.80 17.72 7.21
CA LEU A 438 -7.26 18.01 8.56
C LEU A 438 -6.08 18.44 9.46
N ASP A 439 -6.32 19.38 10.34
CA ASP A 439 -5.39 19.77 11.39
C ASP A 439 -5.40 18.79 12.59
N LEU A 440 -4.61 19.08 13.63
CA LEU A 440 -4.54 18.28 14.86
C LEU A 440 -5.91 18.13 15.56
N HIS A 441 -6.78 19.12 15.42
CA HIS A 441 -8.11 19.17 16.01
C HIS A 441 -9.21 18.63 15.07
N SER A 442 -8.81 18.08 13.93
CA SER A 442 -9.71 17.60 12.88
C SER A 442 -10.53 18.71 12.19
N ASN A 443 -10.09 19.95 12.26
CA ASN A 443 -10.64 21.02 11.44
C ASN A 443 -10.10 20.93 10.02
N ILE A 444 -10.94 21.30 9.05
CA ILE A 444 -10.57 21.29 7.63
C ILE A 444 -9.65 22.47 7.32
N ILE A 445 -8.53 22.21 6.65
CA ILE A 445 -7.70 23.25 6.05
C ILE A 445 -8.30 23.61 4.70
N GLY A 446 -8.86 24.80 4.61
CA GLY A 446 -9.54 25.28 3.40
C GLY A 446 -8.61 25.24 2.18
N GLY A 447 -9.13 24.77 1.04
CA GLY A 447 -8.38 24.74 -0.22
C GLY A 447 -7.26 23.69 -0.31
N LEU A 448 -7.03 22.87 0.72
CA LEU A 448 -6.01 21.82 0.69
C LEU A 448 -6.64 20.43 0.70
N TYR A 449 -6.27 19.63 -0.29
CA TYR A 449 -6.60 18.21 -0.41
C TYR A 449 -5.30 17.41 -0.46
N VAL A 450 -5.29 16.23 0.16
CA VAL A 450 -4.16 15.31 0.09
C VAL A 450 -4.68 13.92 -0.21
N VAL A 451 -4.11 13.27 -1.23
CA VAL A 451 -4.60 11.97 -1.73
C VAL A 451 -3.46 11.02 -2.09
N GLY A 452 -3.82 9.76 -2.33
CA GLY A 452 -2.84 8.71 -2.59
C GLY A 452 -1.87 8.54 -1.41
N ALA A 453 -0.63 8.14 -1.68
CA ALA A 453 0.34 7.85 -0.63
C ALA A 453 0.94 9.10 0.09
N SER A 454 0.49 10.30 -0.23
CA SER A 454 0.72 11.51 0.58
C SER A 454 -0.24 11.62 1.76
N ALA A 455 -1.42 11.03 1.65
CA ALA A 455 -2.38 10.85 2.75
C ALA A 455 -2.11 9.53 3.48
N ALA A 456 -2.57 9.44 4.73
CA ALA A 456 -2.57 8.17 5.44
C ALA A 456 -3.49 7.16 4.72
N HIS A 457 -3.02 5.93 4.61
CA HIS A 457 -3.77 4.84 3.97
C HIS A 457 -4.95 4.37 4.83
N ILE A 458 -5.91 3.64 4.24
CA ILE A 458 -6.97 2.96 5.00
C ILE A 458 -6.36 2.01 6.05
N PRO A 459 -5.39 1.12 5.71
CA PRO A 459 -4.71 0.31 6.70
C PRO A 459 -3.85 1.17 7.62
N ARG A 460 -4.10 1.08 8.91
CA ARG A 460 -3.36 1.81 9.94
C ARG A 460 -1.94 1.30 10.13
N THR A 461 -1.74 -0.01 10.00
CA THR A 461 -0.45 -0.67 10.21
C THR A 461 -0.12 -1.61 9.05
N GLY A 462 1.13 -2.01 8.92
CA GLY A 462 1.52 -2.98 7.91
C GLY A 462 0.89 -4.36 8.09
N LYS A 463 0.53 -4.76 9.32
CA LYS A 463 -0.22 -6.00 9.60
C LYS A 463 -1.61 -6.00 8.98
N ALA A 464 -2.15 -4.83 8.74
CA ALA A 464 -3.48 -4.60 8.21
C ALA A 464 -3.50 -4.46 6.68
N TYR A 465 -2.36 -4.28 6.04
CA TYR A 465 -2.27 -4.03 4.61
C TYR A 465 -2.48 -5.32 3.79
N ALA A 466 -2.99 -5.12 2.58
CA ALA A 466 -3.03 -6.12 1.51
C ALA A 466 -2.67 -5.47 0.18
N SER A 467 -2.10 -6.24 -0.77
CA SER A 467 -1.69 -5.70 -2.08
C SER A 467 -2.83 -4.96 -2.76
N GLY A 468 -2.52 -3.76 -3.23
CA GLY A 468 -3.47 -2.90 -3.93
C GLY A 468 -4.19 -1.87 -3.07
N LEU A 469 -4.10 -1.92 -1.73
CA LEU A 469 -4.69 -0.91 -0.84
C LEU A 469 -4.04 0.49 -0.94
N SER A 470 -2.96 0.63 -1.70
CA SER A 470 -2.43 1.94 -2.10
C SER A 470 -3.09 2.45 -3.38
N LEU A 471 -3.26 1.61 -4.42
CA LEU A 471 -3.80 2.03 -5.72
C LEU A 471 -5.32 2.16 -5.71
N GLY A 472 -6.04 1.17 -5.19
CA GLY A 472 -7.51 1.16 -5.15
C GLY A 472 -8.07 2.38 -4.41
N PRO A 473 -7.89 2.47 -3.07
CA PRO A 473 -8.32 3.63 -2.31
C PRO A 473 -7.68 4.95 -2.77
N GLY A 474 -6.37 4.93 -3.13
CA GLY A 474 -5.68 6.15 -3.57
C GLY A 474 -6.31 6.78 -4.81
N SER A 475 -6.64 6.00 -5.82
CA SER A 475 -7.34 6.47 -7.04
C SER A 475 -8.79 6.88 -6.76
N TYR A 476 -9.48 6.16 -5.88
CA TYR A 476 -10.85 6.49 -5.47
C TYR A 476 -10.93 7.84 -4.74
N PHE A 477 -10.10 8.03 -3.70
CA PHE A 477 -10.08 9.31 -2.98
C PHE A 477 -9.56 10.46 -3.85
N GLY A 478 -8.67 10.16 -4.82
CA GLY A 478 -8.28 11.10 -5.86
C GLY A 478 -9.48 11.63 -6.63
N ARG A 479 -10.36 10.75 -7.13
CA ARG A 479 -11.60 11.11 -7.82
C ARG A 479 -12.50 11.99 -6.95
N ARG A 480 -12.73 11.59 -5.69
CA ARG A 480 -13.57 12.36 -4.75
C ARG A 480 -13.02 13.75 -4.49
N ALA A 481 -11.72 13.85 -4.24
CA ALA A 481 -11.06 15.14 -4.01
C ALA A 481 -11.14 16.04 -5.24
N GLY A 482 -10.89 15.49 -6.44
CA GLY A 482 -10.99 16.23 -7.70
C GLY A 482 -12.39 16.82 -7.92
N ARG A 483 -13.40 15.99 -7.78
CA ARG A 483 -14.80 16.41 -7.96
C ARG A 483 -15.24 17.45 -6.93
N HIS A 484 -14.89 17.24 -5.66
CA HIS A 484 -15.19 18.17 -4.58
C HIS A 484 -14.44 19.50 -4.74
N ALA A 485 -13.16 19.48 -5.09
CA ALA A 485 -12.36 20.68 -5.35
C ALA A 485 -12.95 21.52 -6.51
N ALA A 486 -13.53 20.86 -7.50
CA ALA A 486 -14.25 21.52 -8.59
C ALA A 486 -15.62 22.12 -8.17
N GLY A 487 -16.05 21.92 -6.92
CA GLY A 487 -17.33 22.43 -6.41
C GLY A 487 -18.54 21.56 -6.76
N ALA A 488 -18.32 20.32 -7.20
CA ALA A 488 -19.38 19.37 -7.48
C ALA A 488 -19.54 18.36 -6.34
N ASN A 489 -20.78 17.94 -6.08
CA ASN A 489 -21.06 16.90 -5.10
C ASN A 489 -20.64 15.52 -5.62
N TRP A 490 -20.25 14.64 -4.72
CA TRP A 490 -20.14 13.21 -4.99
C TRP A 490 -21.57 12.66 -5.05
N GLY A 491 -21.89 11.97 -6.13
CA GLY A 491 -23.25 11.46 -6.39
C GLY A 491 -23.67 10.33 -5.48
#